data_2cf733c8c0cfba297ccb36bece79ed3b
#
_entry.id   2cf733c8c0cfba297ccb36bece79ed3b
#
_cell.length_a   1.000
_cell.length_b   1.000
_cell.length_c   1.000
_cell.angle_alpha   90.00
_cell.angle_beta   90.00
_cell.angle_gamma   90.00
#
_symmetry.space_group_name_H-M   'P 1'
#
loop_
_entity.id
_entity.type
_entity.pdbx_description
1 polymer ?
#
loop_
_entity_poly.entity_id
_entity_poly.type
_entity_poly.pdbx_seq_one_letter_code
_entity_poly.pdbx_strand_id
1 'polypeptide(L)'
;MNVKKFMSYAVALMMSISLAPINANADNAVTNGYYNDSGQWVQGELDQTLPEGIHSVDKTAEALGNNTYRMKLKVVTKQKVETFTKKSATVLVVDTSGSMENTSGSTLKKRIDNLKAAAKEFVRSYAGDKENVGRYLAVVDFATHVEVPLNWTDVSSTEGKNSAFEAINNLRAGGGTNLDAGIKQATSLFLKDDVKQIQKDNRNTVVLTDGTPTYYLKDCEGGFTWNHNHVKIDGITYDRKGNGREGSEKNLEATSKDAKLLKDQSTVYTVCYGAAKDKAYEDGPTVSEFLKGSIATSRDKAYDSSDTDDLAKVFKAISESVTTGITGKDLEVFDGSAPYVSVNNLPSSVQQDTSGFKWKLANATITTEGTKTYYTYELVYNVVLDADHPEFEEGKFYPLNGETYITMPNGSKVKFPVPGAKGIKSRYTVTYTDGVDGEVVFEDKVFPDLVVGTETPKFGETPTRAGYTFKGWT
;
A
#
# COMPACT_ATOMS: atom_id res chain seq x y z
N MET A 1 -45.28 -28.60 14.05
CA MET A 1 -44.65 -28.12 15.30
C MET A 1 -43.22 -27.73 14.95
N ASN A 2 -43.02 -26.45 14.71
CA ASN A 2 -41.77 -25.88 14.18
C ASN A 2 -40.81 -25.54 15.34
N VAL A 3 -39.63 -26.12 15.35
CA VAL A 3 -38.53 -25.70 16.22
C VAL A 3 -37.54 -24.92 15.38
N LYS A 4 -37.55 -23.57 15.52
CA LYS A 4 -36.52 -22.68 14.95
C LYS A 4 -35.23 -22.91 15.68
N LYS A 5 -34.18 -23.33 14.94
CA LYS A 5 -32.81 -23.29 15.40
C LYS A 5 -32.33 -21.83 15.40
N PHE A 6 -32.12 -21.27 16.57
CA PHE A 6 -31.32 -20.08 16.75
C PHE A 6 -29.84 -20.49 16.67
N MET A 7 -29.15 -20.02 15.63
CA MET A 7 -27.71 -20.01 15.60
C MET A 7 -27.21 -18.86 16.46
N SER A 8 -26.69 -19.18 17.62
CA SER A 8 -25.96 -18.24 18.48
C SER A 8 -24.55 -18.10 17.93
N TYR A 9 -24.23 -16.93 17.38
CA TYR A 9 -22.86 -16.51 17.14
C TYR A 9 -22.24 -16.15 18.49
N ALA A 10 -21.48 -17.07 19.07
CA ALA A 10 -20.60 -16.76 20.17
C ALA A 10 -19.40 -15.97 19.59
N VAL A 11 -19.48 -14.65 19.62
CA VAL A 11 -18.32 -13.77 19.56
C VAL A 11 -17.54 -14.05 20.84
N ALA A 12 -16.45 -14.76 20.76
CA ALA A 12 -15.51 -14.88 21.85
C ALA A 12 -14.81 -13.52 22.01
N LEU A 13 -15.42 -12.68 22.83
CA LEU A 13 -14.78 -11.50 23.38
C LEU A 13 -13.69 -11.99 24.31
N MET A 14 -12.45 -12.14 23.84
CA MET A 14 -11.30 -12.25 24.73
C MET A 14 -11.11 -10.89 25.37
N MET A 15 -11.79 -10.65 26.50
CA MET A 15 -11.34 -9.65 27.46
C MET A 15 -9.90 -10.03 27.84
N SER A 16 -8.92 -9.27 27.36
CA SER A 16 -7.64 -9.17 28.04
C SER A 16 -7.93 -8.47 29.36
N ILE A 17 -8.18 -9.25 30.40
CA ILE A 17 -8.12 -8.73 31.77
C ILE A 17 -6.65 -8.41 31.99
N SER A 18 -6.24 -7.17 31.73
CA SER A 18 -5.04 -6.61 32.30
C SER A 18 -5.33 -6.54 33.79
N LEU A 19 -4.80 -7.47 34.57
CA LEU A 19 -4.65 -7.30 36.00
C LEU A 19 -3.71 -6.10 36.17
N ALA A 20 -4.29 -4.91 36.27
CA ALA A 20 -3.58 -3.76 36.76
C ALA A 20 -3.13 -4.13 38.18
N PRO A 21 -1.85 -4.01 38.53
CA PRO A 21 -1.43 -4.13 39.91
C PRO A 21 -2.17 -3.03 40.69
N ILE A 22 -2.87 -3.44 41.75
CA ILE A 22 -3.57 -2.54 42.67
C ILE A 22 -2.51 -1.74 43.42
N ASN A 23 -1.98 -0.70 42.82
CA ASN A 23 -1.20 0.41 43.37
C ASN A 23 -0.76 1.39 42.24
N ALA A 24 -1.56 1.60 41.22
CA ALA A 24 -1.38 2.77 40.38
C ALA A 24 -1.98 3.94 41.15
N ASN A 25 -1.15 4.86 41.64
CA ASN A 25 -1.62 6.19 42.01
C ASN A 25 -2.49 6.71 40.87
N ALA A 26 -3.64 7.31 41.21
CA ALA A 26 -4.62 7.82 40.22
C ALA A 26 -3.99 8.81 39.21
N ASP A 27 -2.76 9.24 39.48
CA ASP A 27 -2.01 10.28 38.78
C ASP A 27 -1.19 9.76 37.58
N ASN A 28 -0.95 8.43 37.44
CA ASN A 28 -0.30 7.79 36.29
C ASN A 28 -1.28 6.95 35.45
N ALA A 29 -2.52 7.38 35.39
CA ALA A 29 -3.57 6.66 34.68
C ALA A 29 -3.23 6.53 33.19
N VAL A 30 -3.30 5.30 32.67
CA VAL A 30 -3.23 4.97 31.24
C VAL A 30 -4.63 4.77 30.70
N THR A 31 -4.90 5.21 29.50
CA THR A 31 -6.18 5.04 28.81
C THR A 31 -5.95 4.54 27.39
N ASN A 32 -6.94 3.84 26.83
CA ASN A 32 -6.96 3.51 25.42
C ASN A 32 -7.29 4.74 24.59
N GLY A 33 -6.75 4.79 23.38
CA GLY A 33 -7.00 5.82 22.40
C GLY A 33 -6.52 5.43 21.02
N TYR A 34 -6.75 6.29 20.05
CA TYR A 34 -6.32 6.09 18.66
C TYR A 34 -6.29 7.43 17.91
N TYR A 35 -5.64 7.45 16.74
CA TYR A 35 -5.69 8.58 15.82
C TYR A 35 -6.83 8.41 14.83
N ASN A 36 -7.77 9.36 14.82
CA ASN A 36 -8.88 9.42 13.88
C ASN A 36 -8.40 9.82 12.46
N ASP A 37 -9.32 9.87 11.50
CA ASP A 37 -8.99 10.19 10.10
C ASP A 37 -8.55 11.66 9.89
N SER A 38 -8.82 12.53 10.86
CA SER A 38 -8.32 13.91 10.89
C SER A 38 -6.92 14.04 11.51
N GLY A 39 -6.29 12.91 11.89
CA GLY A 39 -4.97 12.88 12.52
C GLY A 39 -4.96 13.39 13.97
N GLN A 40 -6.12 13.42 14.63
CA GLN A 40 -6.25 13.80 16.04
C GLN A 40 -6.32 12.56 16.93
N TRP A 41 -5.56 12.56 18.02
CA TRP A 41 -5.69 11.50 19.02
C TRP A 41 -6.97 11.69 19.84
N VAL A 42 -7.72 10.62 20.01
CA VAL A 42 -8.95 10.57 20.78
C VAL A 42 -8.96 9.35 21.71
N GLN A 43 -9.56 9.51 22.90
CA GLN A 43 -9.77 8.40 23.83
C GLN A 43 -10.87 7.48 23.30
N GLY A 44 -10.69 6.18 23.43
CA GLY A 44 -11.67 5.16 23.04
C GLY A 44 -11.02 3.94 22.41
N GLU A 45 -11.87 3.06 21.92
CA GLU A 45 -11.46 1.84 21.22
C GLU A 45 -11.40 2.10 19.72
N LEU A 46 -10.36 1.56 19.08
CA LEU A 46 -10.20 1.62 17.61
C LEU A 46 -11.10 0.56 16.97
N ASP A 47 -12.09 1.00 16.20
CA ASP A 47 -12.92 0.13 15.37
C ASP A 47 -12.38 0.10 13.94
N GLN A 48 -11.94 -1.08 13.48
CA GLN A 48 -11.46 -1.30 12.12
C GLN A 48 -11.66 -2.76 11.68
N THR A 49 -11.90 -2.93 10.39
CA THR A 49 -11.90 -4.27 9.78
C THR A 49 -10.47 -4.66 9.42
N LEU A 50 -9.99 -5.76 9.98
CA LEU A 50 -8.65 -6.29 9.72
C LEU A 50 -8.61 -7.04 8.38
N PRO A 51 -7.56 -6.88 7.56
CA PRO A 51 -7.37 -7.63 6.34
C PRO A 51 -7.13 -9.12 6.63
N GLU A 52 -7.40 -9.97 5.64
CA GLU A 52 -7.45 -11.44 5.78
C GLU A 52 -6.21 -12.07 6.44
N GLY A 53 -5.03 -11.57 6.18
CA GLY A 53 -3.76 -12.09 6.74
C GLY A 53 -3.53 -11.73 8.21
N ILE A 54 -4.15 -10.69 8.74
CA ILE A 54 -3.99 -10.21 10.11
C ILE A 54 -5.07 -10.83 11.00
N HIS A 55 -4.66 -11.36 12.16
CA HIS A 55 -5.59 -11.83 13.17
C HIS A 55 -5.90 -10.73 14.18
N SER A 56 -4.86 -10.08 14.72
CA SER A 56 -5.01 -8.93 15.61
C SER A 56 -3.79 -8.03 15.57
N VAL A 57 -4.00 -6.77 15.92
CA VAL A 57 -2.96 -5.80 16.27
C VAL A 57 -3.32 -5.19 17.60
N ASP A 58 -2.31 -4.95 18.44
CA ASP A 58 -2.50 -4.39 19.77
C ASP A 58 -1.30 -3.53 20.15
N LYS A 59 -1.55 -2.48 20.96
CA LYS A 59 -0.51 -1.65 21.56
C LYS A 59 -0.96 -1.24 22.95
N THR A 60 -0.19 -1.64 23.93
CA THR A 60 -0.47 -1.39 25.33
C THR A 60 0.64 -0.59 26.00
N ALA A 61 0.31 0.08 27.08
CA ALA A 61 1.26 0.79 27.95
C ALA A 61 1.08 0.35 29.39
N GLU A 62 2.20 0.15 30.08
CA GLU A 62 2.28 -0.13 31.52
C GLU A 62 3.09 0.97 32.20
N ALA A 63 2.53 1.61 33.23
CA ALA A 63 3.22 2.65 33.97
C ALA A 63 4.36 2.06 34.84
N LEU A 64 5.56 2.61 34.70
CA LEU A 64 6.75 2.21 35.47
C LEU A 64 7.10 3.21 36.59
N GLY A 65 6.35 4.32 36.69
CA GLY A 65 6.63 5.44 37.57
C GLY A 65 7.45 6.57 36.90
N ASN A 66 7.49 7.73 37.52
CA ASN A 66 8.23 8.91 37.01
C ASN A 66 7.95 9.23 35.54
N ASN A 67 6.68 9.23 35.15
CA ASN A 67 6.22 9.48 33.80
C ASN A 67 6.83 8.53 32.73
N THR A 68 7.34 7.38 33.16
CA THR A 68 7.91 6.36 32.29
C THR A 68 6.90 5.24 32.07
N TYR A 69 6.77 4.79 30.82
CA TYR A 69 5.83 3.75 30.43
C TYR A 69 6.53 2.69 29.58
N ARG A 70 6.25 1.43 29.87
CA ARG A 70 6.62 0.30 29.00
C ARG A 70 5.58 0.14 27.94
N MET A 71 5.98 0.29 26.69
CA MET A 71 5.15 0.06 25.52
C MET A 71 5.33 -1.34 25.00
N LYS A 72 4.24 -2.00 24.61
CA LYS A 72 4.26 -3.29 23.96
C LYS A 72 3.38 -3.24 22.69
N LEU A 73 4.02 -3.42 21.54
CA LEU A 73 3.34 -3.64 20.26
C LEU A 73 3.23 -5.13 20.02
N LYS A 74 2.06 -5.57 19.56
CA LYS A 74 1.80 -6.97 19.22
C LYS A 74 1.07 -7.06 17.88
N VAL A 75 1.59 -7.90 17.00
CA VAL A 75 0.96 -8.26 15.72
C VAL A 75 0.77 -9.75 15.71
N VAL A 76 -0.44 -10.22 15.45
CA VAL A 76 -0.73 -11.64 15.26
C VAL A 76 -1.23 -11.84 13.84
N THR A 77 -0.59 -12.76 13.13
CA THR A 77 -0.95 -13.06 11.74
C THR A 77 -1.39 -14.53 11.61
N LYS A 78 -2.26 -14.79 10.61
CA LYS A 78 -2.76 -16.13 10.28
C LYS A 78 -1.80 -16.93 9.41
N GLN A 79 -0.74 -16.27 8.89
CA GLN A 79 0.32 -16.87 8.10
C GLN A 79 1.63 -16.13 8.35
N LYS A 80 2.76 -16.77 8.05
CA LYS A 80 4.07 -16.14 8.18
C LYS A 80 4.16 -14.87 7.34
N VAL A 81 4.72 -13.77 7.88
CA VAL A 81 4.81 -12.47 7.18
C VAL A 81 5.47 -12.59 5.81
N GLU A 82 6.50 -13.40 5.68
CA GLU A 82 7.20 -13.65 4.41
C GLU A 82 6.33 -14.29 3.31
N THR A 83 5.12 -14.81 3.67
CA THR A 83 4.17 -15.38 2.70
C THR A 83 3.13 -14.39 2.21
N PHE A 84 3.04 -13.19 2.80
CA PHE A 84 2.16 -12.13 2.27
C PHE A 84 2.64 -11.70 0.90
N THR A 85 1.71 -11.56 -0.03
CA THR A 85 1.96 -11.07 -1.38
C THR A 85 1.02 -9.93 -1.72
N LYS A 86 1.49 -8.98 -2.53
CA LYS A 86 0.63 -7.92 -3.07
C LYS A 86 -0.30 -8.53 -4.12
N LYS A 87 -1.59 -8.21 -4.07
CA LYS A 87 -2.49 -8.45 -5.19
C LYS A 87 -2.07 -7.59 -6.37
N SER A 88 -2.15 -8.15 -7.57
CA SER A 88 -1.82 -7.42 -8.80
C SER A 88 -2.81 -7.75 -9.90
N ALA A 89 -2.95 -6.85 -10.86
CA ALA A 89 -3.81 -7.00 -12.01
C ALA A 89 -3.03 -6.67 -13.30
N THR A 90 -3.04 -7.57 -14.26
CA THR A 90 -2.36 -7.38 -15.54
C THR A 90 -3.34 -7.64 -16.69
N VAL A 91 -3.38 -6.73 -17.66
CA VAL A 91 -4.09 -6.96 -18.93
C VAL A 91 -3.05 -7.25 -20.01
N LEU A 92 -3.17 -8.39 -20.69
CA LEU A 92 -2.48 -8.66 -21.94
C LEU A 92 -3.34 -8.15 -23.09
N VAL A 93 -2.90 -7.13 -23.80
CA VAL A 93 -3.54 -6.58 -25.00
C VAL A 93 -2.75 -7.07 -26.20
N VAL A 94 -3.30 -8.02 -26.94
CA VAL A 94 -2.57 -8.77 -27.96
C VAL A 94 -3.15 -8.56 -29.34
N ASP A 95 -2.28 -8.31 -30.28
CA ASP A 95 -2.60 -8.16 -31.69
C ASP A 95 -2.94 -9.55 -32.29
N THR A 96 -4.13 -9.64 -32.88
CA THR A 96 -4.58 -10.80 -33.64
C THR A 96 -4.94 -10.38 -35.07
N SER A 97 -4.37 -9.29 -35.60
CA SER A 97 -4.57 -8.85 -36.99
C SER A 97 -3.98 -9.85 -38.01
N GLY A 98 -4.30 -9.63 -39.28
CA GLY A 98 -3.91 -10.53 -40.36
C GLY A 98 -2.39 -10.69 -40.54
N SER A 99 -1.58 -9.68 -40.18
CA SER A 99 -0.11 -9.75 -40.19
C SER A 99 0.46 -10.81 -39.25
N MET A 100 -0.27 -11.13 -38.18
CA MET A 100 0.10 -12.20 -37.24
C MET A 100 0.06 -13.61 -37.83
N GLU A 101 -0.52 -13.81 -39.02
CA GLU A 101 -0.41 -15.03 -39.81
C GLU A 101 0.95 -15.19 -40.52
N ASN A 102 1.72 -14.10 -40.64
CA ASN A 102 3.04 -14.15 -41.25
C ASN A 102 4.01 -14.97 -40.40
N THR A 103 4.96 -15.61 -41.05
CA THR A 103 6.04 -16.32 -40.40
C THR A 103 7.11 -15.35 -39.89
N SER A 104 7.75 -15.69 -38.79
CA SER A 104 8.81 -14.88 -38.19
C SER A 104 10.01 -15.75 -37.83
N GLY A 105 11.20 -15.20 -38.12
CA GLY A 105 12.47 -15.86 -37.81
C GLY A 105 12.78 -17.08 -38.66
N SER A 106 13.79 -17.84 -38.28
CA SER A 106 14.29 -19.04 -38.96
C SER A 106 13.39 -20.26 -38.80
N THR A 107 12.42 -20.21 -37.85
CA THR A 107 11.60 -21.39 -37.47
C THR A 107 10.38 -21.62 -38.32
N LEU A 108 10.06 -20.76 -39.29
CA LEU A 108 8.85 -20.81 -40.14
C LEU A 108 7.52 -20.89 -39.35
N LYS A 109 7.51 -20.56 -38.05
CA LYS A 109 6.30 -20.49 -37.23
C LYS A 109 5.60 -19.15 -37.45
N LYS A 110 4.26 -19.18 -37.43
CA LYS A 110 3.44 -17.97 -37.50
C LYS A 110 3.68 -17.09 -36.27
N ARG A 111 3.63 -15.77 -36.45
CA ARG A 111 3.76 -14.80 -35.33
C ARG A 111 2.74 -15.07 -34.23
N ILE A 112 1.48 -15.42 -34.59
CA ILE A 112 0.44 -15.76 -33.62
C ILE A 112 0.80 -16.99 -32.76
N ASP A 113 1.48 -18.00 -33.31
CA ASP A 113 1.91 -19.18 -32.55
C ASP A 113 3.02 -18.85 -31.56
N ASN A 114 3.94 -17.98 -31.97
CA ASN A 114 5.00 -17.48 -31.11
C ASN A 114 4.44 -16.62 -29.97
N LEU A 115 3.48 -15.73 -30.28
CA LEU A 115 2.76 -14.95 -29.29
C LEU A 115 2.08 -15.86 -28.25
N LYS A 116 1.36 -16.90 -28.69
CA LYS A 116 0.71 -17.84 -27.77
C LYS A 116 1.69 -18.55 -26.85
N ALA A 117 2.84 -18.95 -27.39
CA ALA A 117 3.88 -19.59 -26.59
C ALA A 117 4.46 -18.62 -25.52
N ALA A 118 4.80 -17.39 -25.92
CA ALA A 118 5.32 -16.38 -25.03
C ALA A 118 4.29 -15.92 -23.97
N ALA A 119 3.03 -15.73 -24.37
CA ALA A 119 1.96 -15.37 -23.46
C ALA A 119 1.71 -16.44 -22.38
N LYS A 120 1.78 -17.73 -22.76
CA LYS A 120 1.68 -18.83 -21.77
C LYS A 120 2.87 -18.85 -20.80
N GLU A 121 4.07 -18.56 -21.27
CA GLU A 121 5.24 -18.44 -20.41
C GLU A 121 5.11 -17.25 -19.46
N PHE A 122 4.59 -16.11 -19.94
CA PHE A 122 4.23 -14.98 -19.09
C PHE A 122 3.25 -15.42 -17.99
N VAL A 123 2.17 -16.13 -18.34
CA VAL A 123 1.17 -16.62 -17.36
C VAL A 123 1.83 -17.49 -16.30
N ARG A 124 2.71 -18.45 -16.68
CA ARG A 124 3.42 -19.29 -15.72
C ARG A 124 4.27 -18.47 -14.75
N SER A 125 5.05 -17.56 -15.28
CA SER A 125 5.94 -16.70 -14.49
C SER A 125 5.16 -15.73 -13.61
N TYR A 126 4.11 -15.10 -14.15
CA TYR A 126 3.26 -14.16 -13.43
C TYR A 126 2.45 -14.82 -12.31
N ALA A 127 1.91 -16.01 -12.56
CA ALA A 127 1.16 -16.79 -11.56
C ALA A 127 2.03 -17.15 -10.34
N GLY A 128 3.31 -17.47 -10.57
CA GLY A 128 4.23 -17.90 -9.52
C GLY A 128 3.87 -19.26 -8.92
N ASP A 129 4.53 -19.63 -7.83
CA ASP A 129 4.40 -20.96 -7.19
C ASP A 129 3.35 -21.00 -6.06
N LYS A 130 2.82 -19.85 -5.63
CA LYS A 130 1.85 -19.77 -4.52
C LYS A 130 0.43 -19.65 -5.06
N GLU A 131 -0.46 -20.50 -4.56
CA GLU A 131 -1.86 -20.47 -4.95
C GLU A 131 -2.66 -19.38 -4.24
N ASN A 132 -3.69 -18.86 -4.93
CA ASN A 132 -4.71 -17.94 -4.41
C ASN A 132 -4.14 -16.65 -3.79
N VAL A 133 -3.07 -16.11 -4.36
CA VAL A 133 -2.44 -14.88 -3.88
C VAL A 133 -2.95 -13.61 -4.58
N GLY A 134 -3.93 -13.74 -5.47
CA GLY A 134 -4.55 -12.59 -6.16
C GLY A 134 -3.69 -12.05 -7.31
N ARG A 135 -3.30 -12.91 -8.25
CA ARG A 135 -2.66 -12.56 -9.53
C ARG A 135 -3.72 -12.50 -10.61
N TYR A 136 -4.41 -11.37 -10.71
CA TYR A 136 -5.50 -11.21 -11.68
C TYR A 136 -4.93 -10.94 -13.07
N LEU A 137 -5.40 -11.71 -14.03
CA LEU A 137 -5.08 -11.58 -15.46
C LEU A 137 -6.36 -11.40 -16.26
N ALA A 138 -6.34 -10.49 -17.22
CA ALA A 138 -7.31 -10.42 -18.30
C ALA A 138 -6.57 -10.46 -19.65
N VAL A 139 -7.19 -11.00 -20.67
CA VAL A 139 -6.68 -11.01 -22.04
C VAL A 139 -7.66 -10.26 -22.92
N VAL A 140 -7.15 -9.28 -23.65
CA VAL A 140 -7.84 -8.52 -24.67
C VAL A 140 -7.15 -8.83 -25.98
N ASP A 141 -7.87 -9.35 -26.97
CA ASP A 141 -7.37 -9.46 -28.33
C ASP A 141 -7.98 -8.38 -29.22
N PHE A 142 -7.20 -7.87 -30.13
CA PHE A 142 -7.68 -6.88 -31.10
C PHE A 142 -7.21 -7.20 -32.52
N ALA A 143 -8.13 -7.04 -33.44
CA ALA A 143 -7.92 -7.10 -34.88
C ALA A 143 -8.77 -5.99 -35.54
N THR A 144 -9.75 -6.32 -36.37
CA THR A 144 -10.77 -5.37 -36.83
C THR A 144 -11.74 -4.99 -35.70
N HIS A 145 -12.03 -5.94 -34.81
CA HIS A 145 -12.83 -5.79 -33.59
C HIS A 145 -11.95 -6.06 -32.37
N VAL A 146 -12.52 -5.86 -31.21
CA VAL A 146 -11.88 -6.16 -29.93
C VAL A 146 -12.74 -7.17 -29.17
N GLU A 147 -12.10 -8.17 -28.55
CA GLU A 147 -12.74 -9.18 -27.72
C GLU A 147 -12.00 -9.31 -26.38
N VAL A 148 -12.65 -9.93 -25.41
CA VAL A 148 -12.07 -10.23 -24.09
C VAL A 148 -12.15 -11.75 -23.88
N PRO A 149 -11.23 -12.54 -24.48
CA PRO A 149 -11.21 -14.00 -24.35
C PRO A 149 -11.02 -14.48 -22.92
N LEU A 150 -10.40 -13.64 -22.05
CA LEU A 150 -10.30 -13.89 -20.62
C LEU A 150 -10.64 -12.61 -19.87
N ASN A 151 -11.69 -12.64 -19.07
CA ASN A 151 -11.99 -11.59 -18.10
C ASN A 151 -11.12 -11.75 -16.84
N TRP A 152 -11.19 -10.82 -15.89
CA TRP A 152 -10.39 -10.88 -14.68
C TRP A 152 -10.46 -12.26 -14.01
N THR A 153 -9.33 -12.95 -13.98
CA THR A 153 -9.19 -14.32 -13.46
C THR A 153 -7.93 -14.38 -12.60
N ASP A 154 -8.04 -14.94 -11.41
CA ASP A 154 -6.86 -15.18 -10.54
C ASP A 154 -6.05 -16.37 -11.08
N VAL A 155 -5.01 -16.08 -11.86
CA VAL A 155 -4.11 -17.08 -12.45
C VAL A 155 -3.12 -17.69 -11.47
N SER A 156 -3.10 -17.25 -10.21
CA SER A 156 -2.38 -17.97 -9.16
C SER A 156 -3.09 -19.26 -8.74
N SER A 157 -4.38 -19.42 -9.08
CA SER A 157 -5.09 -20.70 -8.94
C SER A 157 -4.81 -21.62 -10.13
N THR A 158 -4.91 -22.92 -9.93
CA THR A 158 -4.75 -23.93 -10.99
C THR A 158 -5.84 -23.79 -12.06
N GLU A 159 -7.10 -23.58 -11.66
CA GLU A 159 -8.21 -23.35 -12.58
C GLU A 159 -8.01 -22.07 -13.39
N GLY A 160 -7.64 -20.96 -12.74
CA GLY A 160 -7.40 -19.69 -13.42
C GLY A 160 -6.25 -19.77 -14.41
N LYS A 161 -5.17 -20.48 -14.09
CA LYS A 161 -4.06 -20.77 -15.01
C LYS A 161 -4.52 -21.52 -16.26
N ASN A 162 -5.32 -22.56 -16.06
CA ASN A 162 -5.86 -23.36 -17.16
C ASN A 162 -6.80 -22.54 -18.05
N SER A 163 -7.68 -21.74 -17.46
CA SER A 163 -8.56 -20.83 -18.20
C SER A 163 -7.77 -19.82 -19.05
N ALA A 164 -6.68 -19.26 -18.50
CA ALA A 164 -5.80 -18.37 -19.25
C ALA A 164 -5.11 -19.10 -20.42
N PHE A 165 -4.63 -20.32 -20.21
CA PHE A 165 -4.04 -21.12 -21.30
C PHE A 165 -5.04 -21.45 -22.40
N GLU A 166 -6.27 -21.77 -22.04
CA GLU A 166 -7.34 -22.04 -22.99
C GLU A 166 -7.67 -20.79 -23.81
N ALA A 167 -7.87 -19.64 -23.16
CA ALA A 167 -8.14 -18.37 -23.84
C ALA A 167 -7.01 -18.01 -24.82
N ILE A 168 -5.75 -18.14 -24.42
CA ILE A 168 -4.59 -17.87 -25.28
C ILE A 168 -4.52 -18.88 -26.46
N ASN A 169 -4.80 -20.16 -26.22
CA ASN A 169 -4.80 -21.17 -27.28
C ASN A 169 -5.84 -20.90 -28.38
N ASN A 170 -6.97 -20.30 -27.98
CA ASN A 170 -8.10 -20.04 -28.86
C ASN A 170 -7.97 -18.78 -29.72
N LEU A 171 -6.95 -17.93 -29.48
CA LEU A 171 -6.69 -16.74 -30.30
C LEU A 171 -6.53 -17.11 -31.78
N ARG A 172 -7.05 -16.28 -32.68
CA ARG A 172 -6.98 -16.52 -34.14
C ARG A 172 -6.62 -15.20 -34.83
N ALA A 173 -5.68 -15.23 -35.73
CA ALA A 173 -5.27 -14.04 -36.46
C ALA A 173 -6.19 -13.80 -37.69
N GLY A 174 -6.42 -12.50 -38.01
CA GLY A 174 -7.19 -12.07 -39.17
C GLY A 174 -7.67 -10.60 -39.06
N GLY A 175 -7.96 -10.00 -40.20
CA GLY A 175 -8.47 -8.62 -40.23
C GLY A 175 -7.39 -7.53 -40.15
N GLY A 176 -7.82 -6.32 -39.83
CA GLY A 176 -6.94 -5.14 -39.68
C GLY A 176 -6.52 -4.91 -38.22
N THR A 177 -5.82 -3.82 -37.93
CA THR A 177 -5.18 -3.55 -36.64
C THR A 177 -5.88 -2.38 -35.95
N ASN A 178 -6.74 -2.67 -34.95
CA ASN A 178 -7.47 -1.68 -34.16
C ASN A 178 -6.89 -1.60 -32.74
N LEU A 179 -5.64 -1.14 -32.63
CA LEU A 179 -4.96 -0.98 -31.35
C LEU A 179 -5.72 -0.05 -30.41
N ASP A 180 -6.36 0.99 -30.95
CA ASP A 180 -7.18 1.94 -30.18
C ASP A 180 -8.31 1.24 -29.42
N ALA A 181 -9.01 0.32 -30.07
CA ALA A 181 -10.05 -0.50 -29.43
C ALA A 181 -9.46 -1.39 -28.31
N GLY A 182 -8.30 -2.00 -28.54
CA GLY A 182 -7.60 -2.79 -27.52
C GLY A 182 -7.25 -1.96 -26.29
N ILE A 183 -6.73 -0.76 -26.46
CA ILE A 183 -6.37 0.19 -25.38
C ILE A 183 -7.62 0.65 -24.62
N LYS A 184 -8.70 1.04 -25.33
CA LYS A 184 -9.98 1.41 -24.70
C LYS A 184 -10.57 0.26 -23.87
N GLN A 185 -10.54 -0.95 -24.40
CA GLN A 185 -11.05 -2.13 -23.70
C GLN A 185 -10.22 -2.42 -22.44
N ALA A 186 -8.91 -2.33 -22.51
CA ALA A 186 -8.04 -2.49 -21.34
C ALA A 186 -8.32 -1.42 -20.27
N THR A 187 -8.52 -0.16 -20.67
CA THR A 187 -8.89 0.93 -19.76
C THR A 187 -10.21 0.61 -19.04
N SER A 188 -11.22 0.17 -19.77
CA SER A 188 -12.54 -0.21 -19.23
C SER A 188 -12.43 -1.34 -18.19
N LEU A 189 -11.57 -2.35 -18.44
CA LEU A 189 -11.38 -3.46 -17.51
C LEU A 189 -10.85 -2.99 -16.13
N PHE A 190 -9.95 -2.02 -16.07
CA PHE A 190 -9.44 -1.50 -14.79
C PHE A 190 -10.46 -0.69 -13.99
N LEU A 191 -11.57 -0.28 -14.59
CA LEU A 191 -12.66 0.42 -13.90
C LEU A 191 -13.65 -0.55 -13.25
N LYS A 192 -13.52 -1.87 -13.47
CA LYS A 192 -14.38 -2.90 -12.88
C LYS A 192 -14.05 -3.12 -11.40
N ASP A 193 -15.07 -3.47 -10.62
CA ASP A 193 -14.96 -3.64 -9.16
C ASP A 193 -13.96 -4.73 -8.74
N ASP A 194 -13.78 -5.76 -9.56
CA ASP A 194 -12.86 -6.88 -9.30
C ASP A 194 -11.43 -6.43 -9.00
N VAL A 195 -10.97 -5.38 -9.68
CA VAL A 195 -9.58 -4.90 -9.59
C VAL A 195 -9.45 -3.43 -9.20
N LYS A 196 -10.57 -2.73 -9.07
CA LYS A 196 -10.59 -1.29 -8.72
C LYS A 196 -9.89 -0.98 -7.40
N GLN A 197 -9.87 -1.94 -6.47
CA GLN A 197 -9.22 -1.80 -5.16
C GLN A 197 -7.70 -2.05 -5.21
N ILE A 198 -7.19 -2.63 -6.30
CA ILE A 198 -5.75 -2.85 -6.47
C ILE A 198 -5.11 -1.50 -6.79
N GLN A 199 -4.07 -1.11 -6.07
CA GLN A 199 -3.37 0.16 -6.31
C GLN A 199 -2.80 0.22 -7.73
N LYS A 200 -2.76 1.43 -8.31
CA LYS A 200 -2.25 1.69 -9.66
C LYS A 200 -0.88 1.06 -9.90
N ASP A 201 0.04 1.17 -8.94
CA ASP A 201 1.40 0.62 -9.04
C ASP A 201 1.46 -0.91 -9.17
N ASN A 202 0.36 -1.59 -8.84
CA ASN A 202 0.21 -3.02 -8.99
C ASN A 202 -0.71 -3.41 -10.17
N ARG A 203 -1.08 -2.43 -11.01
CA ARG A 203 -1.84 -2.64 -12.24
C ARG A 203 -0.91 -2.48 -13.43
N ASN A 204 -0.95 -3.42 -14.33
CA ASN A 204 -0.06 -3.45 -15.49
C ASN A 204 -0.85 -3.75 -16.77
N THR A 205 -0.38 -3.21 -17.87
CA THR A 205 -0.84 -3.54 -19.20
C THR A 205 0.36 -3.92 -20.06
N VAL A 206 0.28 -5.02 -20.78
CA VAL A 206 1.28 -5.44 -21.75
C VAL A 206 0.63 -5.43 -23.12
N VAL A 207 1.02 -4.47 -23.95
CA VAL A 207 0.54 -4.33 -25.33
C VAL A 207 1.54 -4.97 -26.27
N LEU A 208 1.10 -5.96 -27.06
CA LEU A 208 1.90 -6.56 -28.12
C LEU A 208 1.24 -6.31 -29.46
N THR A 209 2.01 -5.80 -30.43
CA THR A 209 1.58 -5.64 -31.83
C THR A 209 2.74 -5.90 -32.78
N ASP A 210 2.44 -6.41 -33.96
CA ASP A 210 3.36 -6.63 -35.07
C ASP A 210 3.18 -5.63 -36.22
N GLY A 211 2.37 -4.55 -35.98
CA GLY A 211 2.05 -3.63 -37.06
C GLY A 211 1.57 -2.25 -36.61
N THR A 212 1.26 -1.46 -37.59
CA THR A 212 0.72 -0.12 -37.41
C THR A 212 -0.79 -0.15 -37.17
N PRO A 213 -1.35 0.74 -36.35
CA PRO A 213 -2.79 0.91 -36.22
C PRO A 213 -3.43 1.32 -37.58
N THR A 214 -4.32 0.48 -38.09
CA THR A 214 -5.05 0.73 -39.37
C THR A 214 -6.49 1.18 -39.14
N TYR A 215 -6.94 1.13 -37.87
CA TYR A 215 -8.23 1.62 -37.40
C TYR A 215 -8.08 2.48 -36.15
N TYR A 216 -9.09 3.32 -35.88
CA TYR A 216 -9.30 4.02 -34.63
C TYR A 216 -10.79 4.16 -34.34
N LEU A 217 -11.15 4.49 -33.11
CA LEU A 217 -12.52 4.67 -32.67
C LEU A 217 -12.87 6.15 -32.51
N LYS A 218 -14.09 6.49 -32.92
CA LYS A 218 -14.70 7.80 -32.69
C LYS A 218 -16.02 7.61 -31.95
N ASP A 219 -16.37 8.53 -31.07
CA ASP A 219 -17.68 8.51 -30.43
C ASP A 219 -18.78 8.59 -31.51
N CYS A 220 -19.85 7.79 -31.36
CA CYS A 220 -20.97 7.84 -32.26
C CYS A 220 -21.71 9.17 -32.17
N GLU A 221 -21.65 9.97 -33.21
CA GLU A 221 -22.41 11.22 -33.35
C GLU A 221 -23.79 10.90 -33.91
N GLY A 222 -24.78 10.56 -33.07
CA GLY A 222 -26.19 10.46 -33.42
C GLY A 222 -26.63 9.26 -34.24
N GLY A 223 -27.72 8.62 -33.78
CA GLY A 223 -28.58 7.70 -34.54
C GLY A 223 -27.93 6.38 -35.02
N PHE A 224 -28.51 5.27 -34.62
CA PHE A 224 -28.16 3.92 -35.05
C PHE A 224 -28.23 3.81 -36.59
N THR A 225 -27.08 3.73 -37.24
CA THR A 225 -26.99 3.36 -38.65
C THR A 225 -26.58 1.89 -38.76
N TRP A 226 -27.25 1.10 -39.59
CA TRP A 226 -26.98 -0.30 -39.88
C TRP A 226 -25.63 -0.53 -40.61
N ASN A 227 -24.56 0.03 -40.10
CA ASN A 227 -23.23 -0.08 -40.70
C ASN A 227 -22.36 -1.00 -39.85
N HIS A 228 -21.75 -2.01 -40.46
CA HIS A 228 -20.83 -2.97 -39.83
C HIS A 228 -19.53 -2.32 -39.26
N ASN A 229 -19.48 -1.00 -39.16
CA ASN A 229 -18.33 -0.22 -38.74
C ASN A 229 -18.37 0.18 -37.26
N HIS A 230 -19.16 -0.50 -36.45
CA HIS A 230 -19.26 -0.22 -35.01
C HIS A 230 -18.45 -1.24 -34.18
N VAL A 231 -17.86 -0.72 -33.10
CA VAL A 231 -17.21 -1.53 -32.06
C VAL A 231 -17.89 -1.19 -30.74
N LYS A 232 -18.24 -2.22 -29.98
CA LYS A 232 -18.87 -2.05 -28.67
C LYS A 232 -17.86 -2.38 -27.58
N ILE A 233 -17.66 -1.44 -26.63
CA ILE A 233 -16.77 -1.59 -25.49
C ILE A 233 -17.56 -1.23 -24.24
N ASP A 234 -17.72 -2.18 -23.33
CA ASP A 234 -18.43 -2.03 -22.06
C ASP A 234 -19.81 -1.35 -22.19
N GLY A 235 -20.58 -1.76 -23.21
CA GLY A 235 -21.91 -1.24 -23.47
C GLY A 235 -21.94 0.04 -24.32
N ILE A 236 -20.83 0.74 -24.51
CA ILE A 236 -20.71 1.94 -25.32
C ILE A 236 -20.39 1.54 -26.75
N THR A 237 -21.10 2.11 -27.72
CA THR A 237 -20.86 1.89 -29.14
C THR A 237 -20.01 3.01 -29.72
N TYR A 238 -18.97 2.65 -30.45
CA TYR A 238 -18.05 3.55 -31.14
C TYR A 238 -18.07 3.32 -32.64
N ASP A 239 -17.87 4.38 -33.42
CA ASP A 239 -17.63 4.30 -34.86
C ASP A 239 -16.17 3.91 -35.11
N ARG A 240 -15.94 2.81 -35.83
CA ARG A 240 -14.63 2.43 -36.34
C ARG A 240 -14.31 3.22 -37.61
N LYS A 241 -13.19 3.92 -37.61
CA LYS A 241 -12.64 4.68 -38.72
C LYS A 241 -11.30 4.11 -39.19
N GLY A 242 -10.91 4.36 -40.43
CA GLY A 242 -9.72 3.79 -41.04
C GLY A 242 -10.08 2.81 -42.16
N ASN A 243 -9.07 2.31 -42.90
CA ASN A 243 -9.27 1.43 -44.05
C ASN A 243 -8.89 -0.04 -43.81
N GLY A 244 -8.28 -0.35 -42.64
CA GLY A 244 -7.87 -1.68 -42.24
C GLY A 244 -6.61 -2.22 -42.95
N ARG A 245 -5.93 -1.38 -43.74
CA ARG A 245 -4.73 -1.77 -44.50
C ARG A 245 -3.52 -0.90 -44.18
N GLU A 246 -3.74 0.41 -44.08
CA GLU A 246 -2.69 1.41 -43.91
C GLU A 246 -2.90 2.22 -42.64
N GLY A 247 -1.80 2.59 -41.99
CA GLY A 247 -1.83 3.54 -40.92
C GLY A 247 -1.99 4.97 -41.39
N SER A 248 -2.37 5.86 -40.50
CA SER A 248 -2.45 7.30 -40.73
C SER A 248 -2.13 8.06 -39.46
N GLU A 249 -1.82 9.34 -39.59
CA GLU A 249 -1.62 10.23 -38.44
C GLU A 249 -2.82 10.21 -37.48
N LYS A 250 -4.05 10.24 -38.04
CA LYS A 250 -5.29 10.17 -37.23
C LYS A 250 -5.42 8.89 -36.39
N ASN A 251 -4.95 7.76 -36.95
CA ASN A 251 -4.96 6.49 -36.22
C ASN A 251 -4.01 6.60 -34.99
N LEU A 252 -2.81 7.15 -35.19
CA LEU A 252 -1.84 7.30 -34.14
C LEU A 252 -2.27 8.34 -33.08
N GLU A 253 -2.84 9.47 -33.49
CA GLU A 253 -3.36 10.49 -32.59
C GLU A 253 -4.47 9.97 -31.69
N ALA A 254 -5.47 9.29 -32.25
CA ALA A 254 -6.57 8.70 -31.48
C ALA A 254 -6.06 7.66 -30.47
N THR A 255 -5.22 6.73 -30.94
CA THR A 255 -4.62 5.70 -30.11
C THR A 255 -3.75 6.31 -28.98
N SER A 256 -2.99 7.37 -29.29
CA SER A 256 -2.17 8.09 -28.29
C SER A 256 -3.02 8.77 -27.22
N LYS A 257 -4.17 9.34 -27.62
CA LYS A 257 -5.11 9.98 -26.70
C LYS A 257 -5.67 8.97 -25.70
N ASP A 258 -6.10 7.81 -26.17
CA ASP A 258 -6.66 6.77 -25.30
C ASP A 258 -5.60 6.06 -24.48
N ALA A 259 -4.36 5.95 -24.97
CA ALA A 259 -3.24 5.45 -24.20
C ALA A 259 -2.91 6.32 -22.98
N LYS A 260 -3.17 7.64 -23.01
CA LYS A 260 -3.03 8.49 -21.81
C LYS A 260 -3.99 8.06 -20.71
N LEU A 261 -5.24 7.76 -21.05
CA LEU A 261 -6.24 7.28 -20.09
C LEU A 261 -5.84 5.90 -19.51
N LEU A 262 -5.28 5.02 -20.33
CA LEU A 262 -4.78 3.72 -19.87
C LEU A 262 -3.58 3.90 -18.91
N LYS A 263 -2.65 4.82 -19.20
CA LYS A 263 -1.52 5.14 -18.33
C LYS A 263 -1.95 5.73 -16.98
N ASP A 264 -3.13 6.35 -16.91
CA ASP A 264 -3.70 6.79 -15.63
C ASP A 264 -4.22 5.62 -14.79
N GLN A 265 -4.50 4.46 -15.39
CA GLN A 265 -4.99 3.26 -14.71
C GLN A 265 -3.90 2.25 -14.39
N SER A 266 -2.83 2.15 -15.18
CA SER A 266 -1.81 1.09 -15.08
C SER A 266 -0.44 1.53 -15.58
N THR A 267 0.59 0.76 -15.23
CA THR A 267 1.88 0.81 -15.94
C THR A 267 1.76 0.07 -17.26
N VAL A 268 2.03 0.77 -18.38
CA VAL A 268 1.89 0.22 -19.73
C VAL A 268 3.27 -0.16 -20.28
N TYR A 269 3.42 -1.44 -20.56
CA TYR A 269 4.54 -2.03 -21.29
C TYR A 269 4.12 -2.23 -22.75
N THR A 270 5.06 -2.06 -23.69
CA THR A 270 4.82 -2.34 -25.11
C THR A 270 5.85 -3.29 -25.68
N VAL A 271 5.43 -4.16 -26.59
CA VAL A 271 6.27 -5.06 -27.34
C VAL A 271 5.96 -4.89 -28.83
N CYS A 272 6.94 -4.37 -29.57
CA CYS A 272 6.91 -4.28 -31.02
C CYS A 272 7.50 -5.57 -31.61
N TYR A 273 6.65 -6.42 -32.19
CA TYR A 273 7.08 -7.74 -32.67
C TYR A 273 7.27 -7.77 -34.19
N GLY A 274 8.51 -7.79 -34.62
CA GLY A 274 8.87 -7.93 -36.04
C GLY A 274 8.64 -6.71 -36.92
N ALA A 275 8.17 -5.57 -36.38
CA ALA A 275 7.84 -4.35 -37.13
C ALA A 275 8.61 -3.10 -36.66
N ALA A 276 9.69 -3.28 -35.91
CA ALA A 276 10.37 -2.17 -35.27
C ALA A 276 10.89 -1.09 -36.22
N LYS A 277 11.22 -1.46 -37.46
CA LYS A 277 11.73 -0.55 -38.50
C LYS A 277 10.67 -0.10 -39.48
N ASP A 278 9.48 -0.67 -39.43
CA ASP A 278 8.38 -0.36 -40.36
C ASP A 278 7.82 1.02 -40.01
N LYS A 279 7.49 1.80 -41.03
CA LYS A 279 6.84 3.08 -40.86
C LYS A 279 5.39 2.88 -40.47
N ALA A 280 4.92 3.64 -39.49
CA ALA A 280 3.53 3.61 -39.06
C ALA A 280 2.58 4.20 -40.13
N TYR A 281 3.07 5.14 -40.94
CA TYR A 281 2.51 5.65 -42.21
C TYR A 281 3.63 6.35 -43.00
N GLU A 282 3.40 6.72 -44.25
CA GLU A 282 4.45 7.10 -45.21
C GLU A 282 5.49 8.10 -44.67
N ASP A 283 5.04 9.22 -44.08
CA ASP A 283 5.93 10.23 -43.49
C ASP A 283 5.98 10.18 -41.95
N GLY A 284 5.45 9.09 -41.34
CA GLY A 284 5.32 8.97 -39.92
C GLY A 284 6.53 8.38 -39.20
N PRO A 285 6.43 8.26 -37.86
CA PRO A 285 7.44 7.55 -37.08
C PRO A 285 7.46 6.06 -37.43
N THR A 286 8.50 5.34 -36.97
CA THR A 286 8.42 3.88 -36.99
C THR A 286 7.41 3.38 -35.95
N VAL A 287 6.93 2.15 -36.15
CA VAL A 287 6.02 1.49 -35.18
C VAL A 287 6.66 1.45 -33.81
N SER A 288 7.96 1.10 -33.72
CA SER A 288 8.70 1.09 -32.47
C SER A 288 8.74 2.48 -31.79
N GLU A 289 9.05 3.54 -32.54
CA GLU A 289 9.09 4.90 -31.97
C GLU A 289 7.69 5.39 -31.53
N PHE A 290 6.65 5.03 -32.25
CA PHE A 290 5.26 5.31 -31.84
C PHE A 290 4.92 4.61 -30.51
N LEU A 291 5.21 3.33 -30.40
CA LEU A 291 4.96 2.57 -29.17
C LEU A 291 5.77 3.13 -27.98
N LYS A 292 7.05 3.41 -28.18
CA LYS A 292 7.95 3.99 -27.17
C LYS A 292 7.58 5.39 -26.72
N GLY A 293 7.13 6.22 -27.66
CA GLY A 293 6.85 7.64 -27.40
C GLY A 293 5.44 7.91 -26.92
N SER A 294 4.46 7.14 -27.42
CA SER A 294 3.05 7.45 -27.21
C SER A 294 2.30 6.44 -26.34
N ILE A 295 2.62 5.15 -26.42
CA ILE A 295 1.84 4.10 -25.81
C ILE A 295 2.43 3.65 -24.46
N ALA A 296 3.72 3.32 -24.41
CA ALA A 296 4.37 2.91 -23.18
C ALA A 296 4.34 4.02 -22.11
N THR A 297 4.34 3.65 -20.83
CA THR A 297 4.44 4.62 -19.72
C THR A 297 5.75 5.39 -19.77
N SER A 298 6.83 4.73 -20.15
CA SER A 298 8.16 5.32 -20.35
C SER A 298 8.95 4.49 -21.37
N ARG A 299 10.01 5.07 -21.94
CA ARG A 299 10.79 4.40 -22.99
C ARG A 299 11.45 3.08 -22.55
N ASP A 300 11.80 2.94 -21.27
CA ASP A 300 12.34 1.73 -20.66
C ASP A 300 11.30 0.61 -20.48
N LYS A 301 10.02 0.91 -20.64
CA LYS A 301 8.90 -0.04 -20.64
C LYS A 301 8.53 -0.50 -22.06
N ALA A 302 9.29 -0.12 -23.06
CA ALA A 302 9.01 -0.48 -24.45
C ALA A 302 10.14 -1.35 -25.02
N TYR A 303 9.75 -2.47 -25.58
CA TYR A 303 10.64 -3.51 -26.08
C TYR A 303 10.42 -3.73 -27.58
N ASP A 304 11.49 -4.01 -28.29
CA ASP A 304 11.44 -4.53 -29.64
C ASP A 304 11.83 -6.00 -29.61
N SER A 305 11.14 -6.83 -30.37
CA SER A 305 11.43 -8.24 -30.50
C SER A 305 11.42 -8.64 -31.98
N SER A 306 12.45 -9.35 -32.42
CA SER A 306 12.61 -9.74 -33.83
C SER A 306 12.20 -11.17 -34.12
N ASP A 307 12.27 -12.05 -33.13
CA ASP A 307 12.04 -13.49 -33.27
C ASP A 307 11.41 -14.11 -32.02
N THR A 308 11.21 -15.41 -32.07
CA THR A 308 10.50 -16.17 -31.00
C THR A 308 11.25 -16.19 -29.68
N ASP A 309 12.57 -16.40 -29.74
CA ASP A 309 13.38 -16.55 -28.52
C ASP A 309 13.52 -15.20 -27.82
N ASP A 310 13.62 -14.14 -28.59
CA ASP A 310 13.65 -12.77 -28.12
C ASP A 310 12.30 -12.38 -27.48
N LEU A 311 11.17 -12.72 -28.11
CA LEU A 311 9.84 -12.49 -27.59
C LEU A 311 9.64 -13.19 -26.22
N ALA A 312 10.09 -14.42 -26.07
CA ALA A 312 10.02 -15.15 -24.80
C ALA A 312 10.85 -14.48 -23.69
N LYS A 313 12.05 -13.99 -24.02
CA LYS A 313 12.90 -13.25 -23.08
C LYS A 313 12.24 -11.93 -22.64
N VAL A 314 11.67 -11.19 -23.60
CA VAL A 314 10.94 -9.93 -23.32
C VAL A 314 9.78 -10.18 -22.38
N PHE A 315 8.93 -11.17 -22.66
CA PHE A 315 7.80 -11.50 -21.78
C PHE A 315 8.24 -11.96 -20.40
N LYS A 316 9.33 -12.71 -20.30
CA LYS A 316 9.93 -13.09 -19.02
C LYS A 316 10.42 -11.86 -18.25
N ALA A 317 11.15 -10.95 -18.88
CA ALA A 317 11.62 -9.70 -18.25
C ALA A 317 10.48 -8.82 -17.77
N ILE A 318 9.39 -8.70 -18.56
CA ILE A 318 8.18 -7.96 -18.15
C ILE A 318 7.53 -8.66 -16.95
N SER A 319 7.38 -9.98 -16.98
CA SER A 319 6.80 -10.73 -15.86
C SER A 319 7.62 -10.55 -14.59
N GLU A 320 8.95 -10.63 -14.66
CA GLU A 320 9.83 -10.36 -13.53
C GLU A 320 9.70 -8.92 -13.02
N SER A 321 9.63 -7.93 -13.91
CA SER A 321 9.43 -6.52 -13.54
C SER A 321 8.09 -6.30 -12.84
N VAL A 322 7.01 -6.90 -13.35
CA VAL A 322 5.67 -6.82 -12.77
C VAL A 322 5.60 -7.53 -11.41
N THR A 323 6.34 -8.62 -11.21
CA THR A 323 6.29 -9.44 -10.00
C THR A 323 7.28 -9.00 -8.91
N THR A 324 8.36 -8.30 -9.24
CA THR A 324 9.41 -7.93 -8.28
C THR A 324 8.90 -7.04 -7.13
N GLY A 325 7.88 -6.23 -7.36
CA GLY A 325 7.25 -5.39 -6.32
C GLY A 325 6.21 -6.10 -5.45
N ILE A 326 5.98 -7.39 -5.64
CA ILE A 326 4.77 -8.09 -5.15
C ILE A 326 5.03 -8.96 -3.90
N THR A 327 6.27 -9.13 -3.47
CA THR A 327 6.60 -9.96 -2.30
C THR A 327 6.53 -9.17 -1.01
N GLY A 328 5.74 -9.66 -0.03
CA GLY A 328 5.59 -9.03 1.29
C GLY A 328 6.74 -9.29 2.26
N LYS A 329 7.97 -9.44 1.78
CA LYS A 329 9.14 -9.73 2.64
C LYS A 329 9.46 -8.64 3.67
N ASP A 330 8.90 -7.44 3.51
CA ASP A 330 9.25 -6.26 4.31
C ASP A 330 8.01 -5.65 5.00
N LEU A 331 7.13 -6.50 5.55
CA LEU A 331 6.03 -5.99 6.35
C LEU A 331 6.61 -5.34 7.62
N GLU A 332 6.40 -4.04 7.77
CA GLU A 332 6.89 -3.25 8.88
C GLU A 332 5.80 -2.42 9.55
N VAL A 333 5.96 -2.23 10.85
CA VAL A 333 5.15 -1.28 11.62
C VAL A 333 5.87 0.06 11.62
N PHE A 334 5.16 1.11 11.27
CA PHE A 334 5.56 2.48 11.56
C PHE A 334 4.94 2.90 12.89
N ASP A 335 5.75 3.47 13.78
CA ASP A 335 5.33 4.00 15.07
C ASP A 335 5.77 5.48 15.17
N GLY A 336 4.80 6.38 15.09
CA GLY A 336 5.04 7.82 15.01
C GLY A 336 5.49 8.42 16.33
N SER A 337 6.19 9.56 16.25
CA SER A 337 6.52 10.39 17.40
C SER A 337 5.30 11.19 17.87
N ALA A 338 5.20 11.44 19.18
CA ALA A 338 4.19 12.32 19.78
C ALA A 338 4.87 13.51 20.51
N PRO A 339 4.19 14.64 20.67
CA PRO A 339 4.67 15.75 21.49
C PRO A 339 4.93 15.32 22.93
N TYR A 340 5.97 15.87 23.54
CA TYR A 340 6.36 15.62 24.93
C TYR A 340 6.77 14.17 25.24
N VAL A 341 6.99 13.32 24.23
CA VAL A 341 7.35 11.92 24.41
C VAL A 341 8.72 11.62 23.82
N SER A 342 9.58 11.04 24.63
CA SER A 342 10.87 10.48 24.20
C SER A 342 10.84 8.96 24.26
N VAL A 343 11.44 8.31 23.24
CA VAL A 343 11.50 6.84 23.12
C VAL A 343 12.85 6.35 23.59
N ASN A 344 12.85 5.33 24.47
CA ASN A 344 14.06 4.75 25.06
C ASN A 344 14.04 3.22 24.92
N ASN A 345 15.23 2.61 25.00
CA ASN A 345 15.41 1.13 24.98
C ASN A 345 14.84 0.45 23.73
N LEU A 346 14.88 1.11 22.57
CA LEU A 346 14.60 0.45 21.30
C LEU A 346 15.68 -0.59 21.00
N PRO A 347 15.30 -1.78 20.51
CA PRO A 347 16.26 -2.76 20.00
C PRO A 347 17.09 -2.17 18.84
N SER A 348 18.36 -2.55 18.74
CA SER A 348 19.27 -2.07 17.67
C SER A 348 18.83 -2.42 16.24
N SER A 349 17.90 -3.37 16.10
CA SER A 349 17.31 -3.76 14.83
C SER A 349 16.20 -2.81 14.34
N VAL A 350 15.79 -1.84 15.18
CA VAL A 350 14.74 -0.86 14.86
C VAL A 350 15.38 0.44 14.37
N GLN A 351 14.94 0.91 13.20
CA GLN A 351 15.41 2.17 12.63
C GLN A 351 14.55 3.32 13.13
N GLN A 352 15.16 4.32 13.75
CA GLN A 352 14.50 5.52 14.26
C GLN A 352 14.93 6.76 13.48
N ASP A 353 13.97 7.65 13.24
CA ASP A 353 14.18 9.00 12.71
C ASP A 353 13.36 10.04 13.51
N THR A 354 13.32 11.28 13.03
CA THR A 354 12.58 12.37 13.72
C THR A 354 11.06 12.20 13.66
N SER A 355 10.53 11.42 12.75
CA SER A 355 9.08 11.16 12.59
C SER A 355 8.59 10.00 13.43
N GLY A 356 9.49 9.15 13.92
CA GLY A 356 9.19 7.94 14.66
C GLY A 356 10.20 6.83 14.41
N PHE A 357 9.75 5.59 14.43
CA PHE A 357 10.58 4.44 14.11
C PHE A 357 9.86 3.41 13.23
N LYS A 358 10.65 2.56 12.60
CA LYS A 358 10.17 1.45 11.76
C LYS A 358 10.66 0.13 12.32
N TRP A 359 9.71 -0.77 12.54
CA TRP A 359 9.97 -2.10 13.05
C TRP A 359 9.57 -3.17 12.03
N LYS A 360 10.55 -3.91 11.52
CA LYS A 360 10.32 -5.06 10.64
C LYS A 360 9.84 -6.26 11.43
N LEU A 361 8.76 -6.90 10.97
CA LEU A 361 8.22 -8.10 11.61
C LEU A 361 9.10 -9.31 11.31
N ALA A 362 9.87 -9.73 12.30
CA ALA A 362 10.78 -10.89 12.22
C ALA A 362 10.66 -11.75 13.50
N ASN A 363 11.06 -13.02 13.39
CA ASN A 363 11.17 -13.94 14.55
C ASN A 363 9.85 -14.14 15.30
N ALA A 364 8.81 -14.57 14.58
CA ALA A 364 7.52 -14.87 15.19
C ALA A 364 7.58 -15.99 16.22
N THR A 365 6.83 -15.82 17.31
CA THR A 365 6.41 -16.94 18.16
C THR A 365 5.21 -17.64 17.51
N ILE A 366 5.27 -18.97 17.39
CA ILE A 366 4.23 -19.76 16.73
C ILE A 366 3.33 -20.37 17.80
N THR A 367 2.02 -20.18 17.65
CA THR A 367 0.99 -20.81 18.49
C THR A 367 -0.03 -21.54 17.62
N THR A 368 -0.54 -22.67 18.10
CA THR A 368 -1.56 -23.46 17.39
C THR A 368 -2.80 -23.58 18.26
N GLU A 369 -3.96 -23.22 17.72
CA GLU A 369 -5.27 -23.34 18.34
C GLU A 369 -6.16 -24.23 17.48
N GLY A 370 -6.35 -25.47 17.89
CA GLY A 370 -7.02 -26.49 17.06
C GLY A 370 -6.25 -26.74 15.76
N THR A 371 -6.87 -26.47 14.62
CA THR A 371 -6.27 -26.59 13.29
C THR A 371 -5.64 -25.28 12.78
N LYS A 372 -5.70 -24.19 13.55
CA LYS A 372 -5.22 -22.87 13.13
C LYS A 372 -3.87 -22.57 13.73
N THR A 373 -2.93 -22.10 12.93
CA THR A 373 -1.62 -21.64 13.34
C THR A 373 -1.56 -20.13 13.29
N TYR A 374 -1.02 -19.52 14.33
CA TYR A 374 -0.83 -18.08 14.46
C TYR A 374 0.63 -17.74 14.63
N TYR A 375 1.04 -16.61 14.08
CA TYR A 375 2.41 -16.06 14.15
C TYR A 375 2.34 -14.75 14.90
N THR A 376 2.94 -14.71 16.10
CA THR A 376 2.95 -13.54 16.97
C THR A 376 4.30 -12.83 16.90
N TYR A 377 4.27 -11.53 16.62
CA TYR A 377 5.42 -10.62 16.62
C TYR A 377 5.21 -9.62 17.73
N GLU A 378 6.25 -9.39 18.55
CA GLU A 378 6.19 -8.45 19.67
C GLU A 378 7.41 -7.55 19.68
N LEU A 379 7.17 -6.27 19.99
CA LEU A 379 8.20 -5.27 20.24
C LEU A 379 7.89 -4.62 21.59
N VAL A 380 8.90 -4.56 22.46
CA VAL A 380 8.82 -3.90 23.76
C VAL A 380 9.89 -2.80 23.83
N TYR A 381 9.49 -1.63 24.27
CA TYR A 381 10.37 -0.47 24.45
C TYR A 381 9.78 0.44 25.53
N ASN A 382 10.49 1.48 25.94
CA ASN A 382 10.01 2.43 26.92
C ASN A 382 9.81 3.82 26.31
N VAL A 383 8.86 4.57 26.86
CA VAL A 383 8.68 5.97 26.58
C VAL A 383 8.68 6.79 27.88
N VAL A 384 9.13 8.01 27.80
CA VAL A 384 9.06 8.99 28.90
C VAL A 384 8.23 10.16 28.43
N LEU A 385 7.20 10.49 29.21
CA LEU A 385 6.35 11.67 29.00
C LEU A 385 6.95 12.85 29.76
N ASP A 386 7.39 13.88 29.03
CA ASP A 386 7.95 15.12 29.61
C ASP A 386 6.82 15.99 30.18
N ALA A 387 6.41 15.69 31.41
CA ALA A 387 5.37 16.44 32.09
C ALA A 387 5.85 17.79 32.58
N ASP A 388 7.17 18.03 32.65
CA ASP A 388 7.75 19.33 33.11
C ASP A 388 7.82 20.35 31.96
N HIS A 389 7.50 19.96 30.71
CA HIS A 389 7.44 20.90 29.60
C HIS A 389 6.48 22.07 29.92
N PRO A 390 6.85 23.33 29.60
CA PRO A 390 6.04 24.52 29.94
C PRO A 390 4.58 24.47 29.46
N GLU A 391 4.35 23.88 28.26
CA GLU A 391 3.02 23.79 27.67
C GLU A 391 2.25 22.52 28.11
N PHE A 392 2.82 21.68 28.96
CA PHE A 392 2.15 20.49 29.46
C PHE A 392 1.12 20.85 30.54
N GLU A 393 -0.09 20.32 30.39
CA GLU A 393 -1.20 20.53 31.33
C GLU A 393 -1.40 19.27 32.18
N GLU A 394 -1.13 19.37 33.48
CA GLU A 394 -1.33 18.28 34.43
C GLU A 394 -2.82 17.86 34.51
N GLY A 395 -3.08 16.55 34.56
CA GLY A 395 -4.43 16.00 34.59
C GLY A 395 -5.08 15.72 33.24
N LYS A 396 -4.49 16.19 32.15
CA LYS A 396 -4.91 15.91 30.79
C LYS A 396 -4.24 14.64 30.27
N PHE A 397 -4.93 13.87 29.41
CA PHE A 397 -4.34 12.73 28.73
C PHE A 397 -3.58 13.16 27.48
N TYR A 398 -2.37 12.64 27.32
CA TYR A 398 -1.51 12.81 26.16
C TYR A 398 -1.21 11.45 25.53
N PRO A 399 -1.19 11.33 24.20
CA PRO A 399 -0.79 10.08 23.55
C PRO A 399 0.66 9.77 23.84
N LEU A 400 0.96 8.49 24.10
CA LEU A 400 2.33 8.02 24.35
C LEU A 400 3.15 7.74 23.10
N ASN A 401 2.54 7.83 21.93
CA ASN A 401 3.17 7.81 20.60
C ASN A 401 2.32 8.58 19.60
N GLY A 402 2.85 8.78 18.40
CA GLY A 402 2.09 9.24 17.25
C GLY A 402 1.26 8.12 16.62
N GLU A 403 0.70 8.39 15.42
CA GLU A 403 -0.05 7.38 14.69
C GLU A 403 0.82 6.14 14.43
N THR A 404 0.28 4.96 14.75
CA THR A 404 0.96 3.67 14.59
C THR A 404 0.19 2.82 13.60
N TYR A 405 0.88 2.27 12.59
CA TYR A 405 0.24 1.43 11.58
C TYR A 405 1.20 0.44 10.91
N ILE A 406 0.63 -0.62 10.34
CA ILE A 406 1.29 -1.50 9.36
C ILE A 406 0.85 -1.08 7.98
N THR A 407 1.80 -0.94 7.05
CA THR A 407 1.49 -0.86 5.63
C THR A 407 1.47 -2.29 5.06
N MET A 408 0.28 -2.71 4.64
CA MET A 408 0.08 -4.02 4.02
C MET A 408 0.68 -4.06 2.60
N PRO A 409 1.01 -5.25 2.05
CA PRO A 409 1.54 -5.37 0.70
C PRO A 409 0.66 -4.76 -0.41
N ASN A 410 -0.65 -4.65 -0.18
CA ASN A 410 -1.59 -3.97 -1.09
C ASN A 410 -1.66 -2.45 -0.89
N GLY A 411 -0.81 -1.90 0.02
CA GLY A 411 -0.76 -0.49 0.37
C GLY A 411 -1.82 0.00 1.36
N SER A 412 -2.77 -0.85 1.77
CA SER A 412 -3.70 -0.48 2.84
C SER A 412 -2.97 -0.37 4.19
N LYS A 413 -3.49 0.47 5.08
CA LYS A 413 -2.95 0.62 6.43
C LYS A 413 -3.83 -0.10 7.44
N VAL A 414 -3.19 -0.80 8.37
CA VAL A 414 -3.82 -1.35 9.57
C VAL A 414 -3.34 -0.50 10.74
N LYS A 415 -4.23 0.27 11.33
CA LYS A 415 -3.93 1.15 12.46
C LYS A 415 -3.84 0.35 13.77
N PHE A 416 -3.07 0.86 14.72
CA PHE A 416 -3.01 0.36 16.09
C PHE A 416 -3.76 1.30 17.04
N PRO A 417 -4.29 0.78 18.16
CA PRO A 417 -4.59 1.65 19.28
C PRO A 417 -3.32 2.34 19.74
N VAL A 418 -3.43 3.57 20.23
CA VAL A 418 -2.32 4.35 20.78
C VAL A 418 -2.70 4.76 22.19
N PRO A 419 -2.15 4.11 23.22
CA PRO A 419 -2.42 4.47 24.60
C PRO A 419 -2.04 5.91 24.90
N GLY A 420 -2.80 6.53 25.78
CA GLY A 420 -2.48 7.83 26.34
C GLY A 420 -2.33 7.76 27.85
N ALA A 421 -1.61 8.71 28.43
CA ALA A 421 -1.41 8.78 29.86
C ALA A 421 -1.50 10.22 30.40
N LYS A 422 -1.74 10.32 31.69
CA LYS A 422 -1.58 11.56 32.44
C LYS A 422 -0.17 11.62 33.02
N GLY A 423 0.55 12.69 32.75
CA GLY A 423 1.84 12.95 33.41
C GLY A 423 1.67 13.73 34.69
N ILE A 424 2.65 13.61 35.56
CA ILE A 424 2.73 14.32 36.81
C ILE A 424 3.93 15.26 36.74
N LYS A 425 3.70 16.57 36.93
CA LYS A 425 4.79 17.54 36.99
C LYS A 425 5.65 17.29 38.21
N SER A 426 6.94 17.47 38.06
CA SER A 426 7.88 17.41 39.20
C SER A 426 7.53 18.43 40.27
N ARG A 427 7.70 18.00 41.50
CA ARG A 427 7.47 18.86 42.68
C ARG A 427 8.77 19.11 43.41
N TYR A 428 8.91 20.29 43.95
CA TYR A 428 10.11 20.70 44.69
C TYR A 428 9.74 21.51 45.95
N THR A 429 10.69 21.63 46.84
CA THR A 429 10.57 22.42 48.07
C THR A 429 11.56 23.56 48.01
N VAL A 430 11.11 24.77 48.31
CA VAL A 430 11.99 25.93 48.55
C VAL A 430 12.07 26.16 50.05
N THR A 431 13.28 26.21 50.56
CA THR A 431 13.54 26.53 51.98
C THR A 431 14.44 27.75 52.04
N TYR A 432 14.00 28.78 52.73
CA TYR A 432 14.81 29.90 53.09
C TYR A 432 15.42 29.64 54.47
N THR A 433 16.73 29.60 54.54
CA THR A 433 17.51 29.44 55.77
C THR A 433 18.37 30.71 55.99
N ASP A 434 18.69 31.02 57.22
CA ASP A 434 19.54 32.20 57.54
C ASP A 434 21.03 31.96 57.24
N GLY A 435 21.46 30.71 57.13
CA GLY A 435 22.85 30.32 56.84
C GLY A 435 23.86 30.77 57.84
N VAL A 436 23.45 31.08 59.10
CA VAL A 436 24.31 31.65 60.16
C VAL A 436 24.55 30.59 61.22
N ASP A 437 25.82 30.23 61.44
CA ASP A 437 26.18 29.26 62.45
C ASP A 437 26.10 29.91 63.85
N GLY A 438 25.40 29.28 64.80
CA GLY A 438 25.35 29.63 66.21
C GLY A 438 24.43 30.79 66.60
N GLU A 439 23.69 31.35 65.67
CA GLU A 439 22.66 32.36 65.88
C GLU A 439 21.45 32.08 64.93
N VAL A 440 20.25 32.27 65.41
CA VAL A 440 19.02 32.17 64.57
C VAL A 440 18.61 33.62 64.26
N VAL A 441 18.79 34.00 62.98
CA VAL A 441 18.34 35.32 62.46
C VAL A 441 16.87 35.30 62.16
N PHE A 442 16.38 34.16 61.58
CA PHE A 442 14.96 33.82 61.38
C PHE A 442 14.80 32.29 61.33
N GLU A 443 13.65 31.83 61.69
CA GLU A 443 13.29 30.40 61.53
C GLU A 443 13.12 29.99 60.03
N ASP A 444 13.58 28.82 59.71
CA ASP A 444 13.44 28.27 58.33
C ASP A 444 12.01 28.39 57.80
N LYS A 445 11.89 29.01 56.64
CA LYS A 445 10.62 29.15 55.96
C LYS A 445 10.54 28.18 54.79
N VAL A 446 9.72 27.15 54.97
CA VAL A 446 9.59 26.04 54.01
C VAL A 446 8.33 26.21 53.16
N PHE A 447 8.49 26.13 51.84
CA PHE A 447 7.41 26.08 50.85
C PHE A 447 7.49 24.74 50.13
N PRO A 448 6.79 23.73 50.64
CA PRO A 448 6.82 22.38 50.05
C PRO A 448 5.87 22.29 48.84
N ASP A 449 6.05 21.22 48.06
CA ASP A 449 5.11 20.75 47.05
C ASP A 449 4.83 21.73 45.89
N LEU A 450 5.83 22.57 45.57
CA LEU A 450 5.78 23.51 44.46
C LEU A 450 5.92 22.78 43.12
N VAL A 451 5.04 23.08 42.19
CA VAL A 451 5.08 22.49 40.83
C VAL A 451 6.17 23.17 39.99
N VAL A 452 6.91 22.39 39.22
CA VAL A 452 7.90 22.92 38.25
C VAL A 452 7.26 23.99 37.35
N GLY A 453 7.99 25.14 37.20
CA GLY A 453 7.50 26.31 36.47
C GLY A 453 6.71 27.31 37.32
N THR A 454 6.44 27.03 38.59
CA THR A 454 5.87 28.00 39.52
C THR A 454 6.91 29.05 39.91
N GLU A 455 6.51 30.32 39.98
CA GLU A 455 7.39 31.35 40.53
C GLU A 455 7.86 30.98 41.96
N THR A 456 9.15 31.17 42.24
CA THR A 456 9.71 30.97 43.59
C THR A 456 8.97 31.87 44.58
N PRO A 457 8.30 31.28 45.62
CA PRO A 457 7.59 32.07 46.61
C PRO A 457 8.52 33.06 47.28
N LYS A 458 8.05 34.29 47.48
CA LYS A 458 8.85 35.33 48.17
C LYS A 458 8.92 35.03 49.65
N PHE A 459 10.07 35.33 50.29
CA PHE A 459 10.23 35.24 51.75
C PHE A 459 9.21 36.10 52.50
N GLY A 460 8.87 37.26 51.93
CA GLY A 460 7.83 38.18 52.42
C GLY A 460 8.32 39.24 53.42
N GLU A 461 9.51 39.07 53.99
CA GLU A 461 10.11 39.95 54.96
C GLU A 461 11.56 40.20 54.55
N THR A 462 12.17 41.30 55.10
CA THR A 462 13.60 41.56 54.98
C THR A 462 14.29 41.09 56.24
N PRO A 463 15.16 40.08 56.22
CA PRO A 463 15.86 39.59 57.38
C PRO A 463 16.69 40.72 57.97
N THR A 464 16.69 40.84 59.30
CA THR A 464 17.48 41.85 60.04
C THR A 464 18.40 41.16 61.00
N ARG A 465 19.69 41.63 61.03
CA ARG A 465 20.73 41.20 61.96
C ARG A 465 21.53 42.37 62.41
N ALA A 466 21.74 42.48 63.72
CA ALA A 466 22.48 43.60 64.28
C ALA A 466 23.92 43.73 63.72
N GLY A 467 24.27 44.89 63.18
CA GLY A 467 25.57 45.14 62.57
C GLY A 467 25.75 44.65 61.13
N TYR A 468 24.68 44.10 60.48
CA TYR A 468 24.73 43.60 59.12
C TYR A 468 23.63 44.22 58.22
N THR A 469 23.88 44.22 56.93
CA THR A 469 22.91 44.67 55.94
C THR A 469 22.57 43.48 55.05
N PHE A 470 21.29 43.15 54.95
CA PHE A 470 20.81 42.09 54.01
C PHE A 470 21.02 42.53 52.55
N LYS A 471 21.70 41.72 51.75
CA LYS A 471 22.02 42.03 50.37
C LYS A 471 21.24 41.19 49.37
N GLY A 472 20.57 40.12 49.79
CA GLY A 472 19.80 39.21 48.95
C GLY A 472 20.00 37.73 49.31
N TRP A 473 19.27 36.91 48.64
CA TRP A 473 19.34 35.44 48.72
C TRP A 473 20.40 34.91 47.74
N THR A 474 21.07 33.83 48.06
CA THR A 474 22.06 33.12 47.21
C THR A 474 21.60 31.71 46.90
#